data_eb1dfc3d4d5e6557ca2eed64bf4ea412
#
_entry.id   eb1dfc3d4d5e6557ca2eed64bf4ea412
#
_cell.length_a   1.000
_cell.length_b   1.000
_cell.length_c   1.000
_cell.angle_alpha   90.00
_cell.angle_beta   90.00
_cell.angle_gamma   90.00
#
_symmetry.space_group_name_H-M   'P 1'
#
loop_
_entity.id
_entity.type
_entity.pdbx_description
1 polymer ?
#
loop_
_entity_poly.entity_id
_entity_poly.type
_entity_poly.pdbx_seq_one_letter_code
_entity_poly.pdbx_strand_id
1 'polypeptide(L)'
;MVGCVLTATVYWAFLITPESTVWALIMSAMLAIAALALVGLTATGAVAMWWHGASIAGVTRALQSIHGVIPAAAIVWLIWWVAHRAEVWIAMRSGQINAWFIARFGWDNVSWLFTAIGMAADWFRWVIAALLALSLMAGFVAIGWRALAQPAWLRRALRPRAIAAATLWFGGLIALPWIYLVPWRPQSLPPTSIEFAFIVAKLSFSAILFAIGAALVTYEASRTPVSPGDLGTAASAVAGPHEL
;
A
#
# COMPACT_ATOMS: atom_id res chain seq x y z
N MET A 1 5.50 -16.16 4.35
CA MET A 1 4.20 -16.83 4.18
C MET A 1 3.34 -16.80 5.45
N VAL A 2 3.83 -17.23 6.62
CA VAL A 2 3.03 -17.25 7.86
C VAL A 2 2.40 -15.87 8.17
N GLY A 3 3.17 -14.78 8.07
CA GLY A 3 2.66 -13.42 8.30
C GLY A 3 1.51 -13.03 7.37
N CYS A 4 1.56 -13.40 6.09
CA CYS A 4 0.48 -13.11 5.14
C CYS A 4 -0.81 -13.89 5.49
N VAL A 5 -0.67 -15.16 5.91
CA VAL A 5 -1.81 -15.98 6.33
C VAL A 5 -2.45 -15.39 7.59
N LEU A 6 -1.65 -15.05 8.60
CA LEU A 6 -2.14 -14.42 9.83
C LEU A 6 -2.83 -13.08 9.54
N THR A 7 -2.23 -12.25 8.70
CA THR A 7 -2.83 -10.96 8.28
C THR A 7 -4.18 -11.17 7.60
N ALA A 8 -4.26 -12.12 6.67
CA ALA A 8 -5.50 -12.44 5.97
C ALA A 8 -6.58 -12.97 6.93
N THR A 9 -6.20 -13.83 7.88
CA THR A 9 -7.12 -14.38 8.89
C THR A 9 -7.68 -13.29 9.80
N VAL A 10 -6.82 -12.41 10.33
CA VAL A 10 -7.25 -11.32 11.20
C VAL A 10 -8.10 -10.30 10.44
N TYR A 11 -7.74 -9.98 9.21
CA TYR A 11 -8.54 -9.11 8.36
C TYR A 11 -9.90 -9.71 8.03
N TRP A 12 -9.95 -11.02 7.76
CA TRP A 12 -11.22 -11.72 7.55
C TRP A 12 -12.08 -11.72 8.82
N ALA A 13 -11.50 -11.99 10.00
CA ALA A 13 -12.18 -11.89 11.28
C ALA A 13 -12.74 -10.47 11.51
N PHE A 14 -11.99 -9.41 11.15
CA PHE A 14 -12.47 -8.03 11.18
C PHE A 14 -13.72 -7.85 10.31
N LEU A 15 -13.69 -8.34 9.07
CA LEU A 15 -14.79 -8.17 8.12
C LEU A 15 -16.09 -8.88 8.54
N ILE A 16 -16.02 -10.00 9.28
CA ILE A 16 -17.19 -10.75 9.73
C ILE A 16 -17.69 -10.36 11.12
N THR A 17 -16.95 -9.50 11.84
CA THR A 17 -17.36 -9.04 13.18
C THR A 17 -18.54 -8.07 13.04
N PRO A 18 -19.72 -8.36 13.58
CA PRO A 18 -20.88 -7.47 13.51
C PRO A 18 -20.65 -6.24 14.40
N GLU A 19 -20.97 -5.06 13.90
CA GLU A 19 -20.84 -3.79 14.65
C GLU A 19 -22.12 -3.37 15.39
N SER A 20 -22.91 -4.36 15.83
CA SER A 20 -24.22 -4.14 16.43
C SER A 20 -24.19 -3.74 17.91
N THR A 21 -23.05 -3.89 18.58
CA THR A 21 -22.87 -3.56 20.01
C THR A 21 -21.57 -2.80 20.24
N VAL A 22 -21.48 -2.04 21.35
CA VAL A 22 -20.25 -1.31 21.74
C VAL A 22 -19.06 -2.28 21.88
N TRP A 23 -19.28 -3.47 22.43
CA TRP A 23 -18.22 -4.50 22.54
C TRP A 23 -17.76 -5.02 21.19
N ALA A 24 -18.67 -5.24 20.27
CA ALA A 24 -18.35 -5.66 18.92
C ALA A 24 -17.57 -4.57 18.17
N LEU A 25 -17.92 -3.30 18.37
CA LEU A 25 -17.16 -2.16 17.82
C LEU A 25 -15.73 -2.10 18.37
N ILE A 26 -15.55 -2.31 19.68
CA ILE A 26 -14.22 -2.36 20.30
C ILE A 26 -13.41 -3.51 19.72
N MET A 27 -14.01 -4.70 19.60
CA MET A 27 -13.36 -5.89 19.01
C MET A 27 -12.97 -5.65 17.55
N SER A 28 -13.86 -5.04 16.77
CA SER A 28 -13.59 -4.66 15.38
C SER A 28 -12.40 -3.69 15.30
N ALA A 29 -12.36 -2.65 16.14
CA ALA A 29 -11.25 -1.73 16.21
C ALA A 29 -9.93 -2.41 16.58
N MET A 30 -9.94 -3.32 17.56
CA MET A 30 -8.74 -4.09 17.93
C MET A 30 -8.26 -5.01 16.81
N LEU A 31 -9.18 -5.67 16.09
CA LEU A 31 -8.84 -6.51 14.94
C LEU A 31 -8.24 -5.67 13.80
N ALA A 32 -8.78 -4.48 13.54
CA ALA A 32 -8.23 -3.55 12.55
C ALA A 32 -6.80 -3.12 12.91
N ILE A 33 -6.55 -2.77 14.17
CA ILE A 33 -5.20 -2.40 14.66
C ILE A 33 -4.26 -3.60 14.55
N ALA A 34 -4.70 -4.80 14.92
CA ALA A 34 -3.92 -6.02 14.83
C ALA A 34 -3.59 -6.36 13.37
N ALA A 35 -4.55 -6.23 12.44
CA ALA A 35 -4.32 -6.43 11.02
C ALA A 35 -3.28 -5.45 10.49
N LEU A 36 -3.37 -4.16 10.83
CA LEU A 36 -2.41 -3.14 10.44
C LEU A 36 -1.00 -3.43 10.98
N ALA A 37 -0.89 -3.84 12.25
CA ALA A 37 0.37 -4.23 12.86
C ALA A 37 0.99 -5.46 12.17
N LEU A 38 0.18 -6.46 11.82
CA LEU A 38 0.63 -7.65 11.10
C LEU A 38 1.08 -7.34 9.66
N VAL A 39 0.39 -6.45 8.95
CA VAL A 39 0.85 -5.93 7.65
C VAL A 39 2.22 -5.29 7.80
N GLY A 40 2.37 -4.42 8.78
CA GLY A 40 3.63 -3.75 9.08
C GLY A 40 4.76 -4.73 9.41
N LEU A 41 4.51 -5.70 10.29
CA LEU A 41 5.48 -6.75 10.64
C LEU A 41 5.86 -7.59 9.43
N THR A 42 4.91 -7.93 8.59
CA THR A 42 5.17 -8.72 7.38
C THR A 42 6.03 -7.94 6.40
N ALA A 43 5.74 -6.66 6.20
CA ALA A 43 6.51 -5.80 5.30
C ALA A 43 7.92 -5.51 5.84
N THR A 44 8.06 -5.14 7.12
CA THR A 44 9.39 -4.93 7.73
C THR A 44 10.20 -6.22 7.78
N GLY A 45 9.53 -7.36 8.07
CA GLY A 45 10.14 -8.68 8.05
C GLY A 45 10.63 -9.06 6.66
N ALA A 46 9.87 -8.79 5.61
CA ALA A 46 10.28 -9.07 4.23
C ALA A 46 11.50 -8.24 3.83
N VAL A 47 11.53 -6.94 4.16
CA VAL A 47 12.68 -6.06 3.90
C VAL A 47 13.90 -6.48 4.70
N ALA A 48 13.74 -6.78 5.99
CA ALA A 48 14.84 -7.18 6.85
C ALA A 48 15.44 -8.54 6.42
N MET A 49 14.61 -9.51 6.05
CA MET A 49 15.07 -10.80 5.53
C MET A 49 15.78 -10.67 4.17
N TRP A 50 15.36 -9.72 3.36
CA TRP A 50 16.02 -9.43 2.10
C TRP A 50 17.45 -8.93 2.29
N TRP A 51 17.69 -8.05 3.28
CA TRP A 51 19.00 -7.45 3.51
C TRP A 51 19.92 -8.29 4.41
N HIS A 52 19.35 -9.01 5.38
CA HIS A 52 20.11 -9.71 6.43
C HIS A 52 19.97 -11.24 6.35
N GLY A 53 19.25 -11.74 5.35
CA GLY A 53 18.91 -13.17 5.24
C GLY A 53 17.86 -13.61 6.27
N ALA A 54 17.44 -14.87 6.19
CA ALA A 54 16.52 -15.50 7.14
C ALA A 54 17.25 -15.89 8.43
N SER A 55 17.75 -14.89 9.17
CA SER A 55 18.53 -15.05 10.40
C SER A 55 17.79 -14.44 11.60
N ILE A 56 18.20 -14.85 12.80
CA ILE A 56 17.70 -14.25 14.05
C ILE A 56 17.95 -12.75 14.05
N ALA A 57 19.08 -12.29 13.53
CA ALA A 57 19.40 -10.86 13.39
C ALA A 57 18.40 -10.12 12.48
N GLY A 58 17.96 -10.74 11.40
CA GLY A 58 16.92 -10.17 10.51
C GLY A 58 15.58 -10.02 11.23
N VAL A 59 15.16 -11.02 12.00
CA VAL A 59 13.93 -10.97 12.79
C VAL A 59 14.00 -9.89 13.86
N THR A 60 15.11 -9.83 14.61
CA THR A 60 15.33 -8.81 15.65
C THR A 60 15.28 -7.40 15.04
N ARG A 61 15.91 -7.21 13.87
CA ARG A 61 15.89 -5.93 13.16
C ARG A 61 14.49 -5.54 12.70
N ALA A 62 13.71 -6.50 12.19
CA ALA A 62 12.31 -6.28 11.82
C ALA A 62 11.47 -5.82 13.02
N LEU A 63 11.60 -6.49 14.16
CA LEU A 63 10.90 -6.14 15.40
C LEU A 63 11.31 -4.75 15.91
N GLN A 64 12.60 -4.44 15.88
CA GLN A 64 13.11 -3.10 16.27
C GLN A 64 12.62 -1.99 15.33
N SER A 65 12.26 -2.30 14.11
CA SER A 65 11.81 -1.33 13.09
C SER A 65 10.30 -1.21 12.99
N ILE A 66 9.53 -1.97 13.78
CA ILE A 66 8.07 -2.00 13.74
C ILE A 66 7.43 -0.62 13.95
N HIS A 67 8.07 0.24 14.74
CA HIS A 67 7.62 1.60 14.96
C HIS A 67 7.56 2.45 13.67
N GLY A 68 8.28 2.06 12.62
CA GLY A 68 8.18 2.67 11.28
C GLY A 68 6.83 2.45 10.60
N VAL A 69 6.02 1.51 11.09
CA VAL A 69 4.64 1.28 10.61
C VAL A 69 3.76 2.51 10.86
N ILE A 70 3.96 3.22 11.98
CA ILE A 70 3.14 4.39 12.33
C ILE A 70 3.27 5.51 11.28
N PRO A 71 4.47 6.04 10.98
CA PRO A 71 4.62 7.05 9.94
C PRO A 71 4.28 6.53 8.53
N ALA A 72 4.52 5.25 8.24
CA ALA A 72 4.10 4.66 6.97
C ALA A 72 2.56 4.63 6.84
N ALA A 73 1.85 4.23 7.88
CA ALA A 73 0.39 4.27 7.92
C ALA A 73 -0.15 5.70 7.82
N ALA A 74 0.50 6.67 8.46
CA ALA A 74 0.14 8.09 8.36
C ALA A 74 0.27 8.61 6.92
N ILE A 75 1.32 8.21 6.19
CA ILE A 75 1.48 8.56 4.76
C ILE A 75 0.37 7.93 3.92
N VAL A 76 0.09 6.64 4.10
CA VAL A 76 -1.01 5.97 3.40
C VAL A 76 -2.33 6.68 3.67
N TRP A 77 -2.63 6.93 4.95
CA TRP A 77 -3.86 7.63 5.35
C TRP A 77 -3.95 9.03 4.71
N LEU A 78 -2.87 9.81 4.73
CA LEU A 78 -2.84 11.15 4.15
C LEU A 78 -3.12 11.10 2.64
N ILE A 79 -2.49 10.18 1.90
CA ILE A 79 -2.71 10.03 0.46
C ILE A 79 -4.15 9.64 0.17
N TRP A 80 -4.69 8.68 0.93
CA TRP A 80 -6.09 8.27 0.78
C TRP A 80 -7.05 9.40 1.09
N TRP A 81 -6.78 10.17 2.14
CA TRP A 81 -7.58 11.32 2.51
C TRP A 81 -7.55 12.43 1.43
N VAL A 82 -6.37 12.77 0.91
CA VAL A 82 -6.22 13.75 -0.18
C VAL A 82 -6.95 13.29 -1.44
N ALA A 83 -6.74 12.04 -1.86
CA ALA A 83 -7.41 11.48 -3.02
C ALA A 83 -8.94 11.48 -2.85
N HIS A 84 -9.44 11.05 -1.69
CA HIS A 84 -10.86 11.09 -1.39
C HIS A 84 -11.42 12.51 -1.41
N ARG A 85 -10.73 13.49 -0.82
CA ARG A 85 -11.15 14.90 -0.86
C ARG A 85 -11.19 15.45 -2.27
N ALA A 86 -10.22 15.10 -3.11
CA ALA A 86 -10.19 15.50 -4.51
C ALA A 86 -11.37 14.90 -5.29
N GLU A 87 -11.69 13.63 -5.10
CA GLU A 87 -12.85 12.98 -5.73
C GLU A 87 -14.17 13.63 -5.31
N VAL A 88 -14.38 13.85 -4.01
CA VAL A 88 -15.58 14.52 -3.50
C VAL A 88 -15.70 15.93 -4.08
N TRP A 89 -14.60 16.67 -4.15
CA TRP A 89 -14.59 18.02 -4.73
C TRP A 89 -14.94 18.00 -6.22
N ILE A 90 -14.39 17.06 -6.98
CA ILE A 90 -14.69 16.87 -8.42
C ILE A 90 -16.15 16.43 -8.59
N ALA A 91 -16.62 15.48 -7.79
CA ALA A 91 -17.99 14.99 -7.86
C ALA A 91 -19.02 16.12 -7.63
N MET A 92 -18.77 16.99 -6.62
CA MET A 92 -19.64 18.14 -6.35
C MET A 92 -19.68 19.16 -7.50
N ARG A 93 -18.63 19.22 -8.32
CA ARG A 93 -18.52 20.13 -9.47
C ARG A 93 -18.71 19.47 -10.82
N SER A 94 -19.07 18.20 -10.84
CA SER A 94 -19.18 17.40 -12.09
C SER A 94 -20.10 18.04 -13.12
N GLY A 95 -21.24 18.61 -12.69
CA GLY A 95 -22.17 19.33 -13.58
C GLY A 95 -21.55 20.58 -14.20
N GLN A 96 -20.80 21.36 -13.43
CA GLN A 96 -20.12 22.58 -13.91
C GLN A 96 -18.97 22.21 -14.87
N ILE A 97 -18.19 21.17 -14.53
CA ILE A 97 -17.10 20.67 -15.36
C ILE A 97 -17.66 20.16 -16.70
N ASN A 98 -18.74 19.36 -16.65
CA ASN A 98 -19.40 18.84 -17.82
C ASN A 98 -19.91 19.99 -18.72
N ALA A 99 -20.64 20.95 -18.16
CA ALA A 99 -21.14 22.11 -18.90
C ALA A 99 -20.00 22.93 -19.54
N TRP A 100 -18.88 23.11 -18.85
CA TRP A 100 -17.73 23.82 -19.39
C TRP A 100 -17.10 23.10 -20.58
N PHE A 101 -16.94 21.77 -20.50
CA PHE A 101 -16.37 20.97 -21.58
C PHE A 101 -17.30 20.95 -22.81
N ILE A 102 -18.63 20.83 -22.63
CA ILE A 102 -19.61 20.92 -23.70
C ILE A 102 -19.53 22.28 -24.38
N ALA A 103 -19.54 23.36 -23.61
CA ALA A 103 -19.52 24.73 -24.13
C ALA A 103 -18.20 25.06 -24.86
N ARG A 104 -17.05 24.53 -24.37
CA ARG A 104 -15.73 24.89 -24.89
C ARG A 104 -15.29 24.04 -26.05
N PHE A 105 -15.60 22.73 -26.04
CA PHE A 105 -15.09 21.75 -26.98
C PHE A 105 -16.20 21.06 -27.79
N GLY A 106 -17.46 21.33 -27.51
CA GLY A 106 -18.58 20.67 -28.19
C GLY A 106 -18.69 19.16 -27.90
N TRP A 107 -18.19 18.71 -26.76
CA TRP A 107 -18.21 17.28 -26.41
C TRP A 107 -19.57 16.89 -25.85
N ASP A 108 -20.23 15.93 -26.51
CA ASP A 108 -21.58 15.47 -26.10
C ASP A 108 -21.56 14.69 -24.79
N ASN A 109 -20.42 14.07 -24.46
CA ASN A 109 -20.27 13.24 -23.26
C ASN A 109 -18.83 13.31 -22.72
N VAL A 110 -18.69 13.67 -21.43
CA VAL A 110 -17.41 13.70 -20.70
C VAL A 110 -17.34 12.67 -19.58
N SER A 111 -18.22 11.67 -19.54
CA SER A 111 -18.21 10.61 -18.52
C SER A 111 -16.86 9.87 -18.45
N TRP A 112 -16.19 9.70 -19.57
CA TRP A 112 -14.86 9.12 -19.65
C TRP A 112 -13.82 9.88 -18.82
N LEU A 113 -13.94 11.22 -18.72
CA LEU A 113 -13.04 12.06 -17.93
C LEU A 113 -13.16 11.73 -16.44
N PHE A 114 -14.40 11.59 -15.93
CA PHE A 114 -14.64 11.23 -14.53
C PHE A 114 -14.14 9.81 -14.24
N THR A 115 -14.32 8.90 -15.17
CA THR A 115 -13.75 7.54 -15.08
C THR A 115 -12.22 7.60 -15.03
N ALA A 116 -11.58 8.38 -15.91
CA ALA A 116 -10.13 8.55 -15.93
C ALA A 116 -9.60 9.18 -14.62
N ILE A 117 -10.31 10.17 -14.08
CA ILE A 117 -9.96 10.79 -12.78
C ILE A 117 -10.08 9.77 -11.64
N GLY A 118 -11.16 8.97 -11.61
CA GLY A 118 -11.32 7.89 -10.63
C GLY A 118 -10.18 6.87 -10.72
N MET A 119 -9.86 6.41 -11.91
CA MET A 119 -8.73 5.49 -12.14
C MET A 119 -7.37 6.10 -11.71
N ALA A 120 -7.16 7.39 -11.97
CA ALA A 120 -5.94 8.09 -11.53
C ALA A 120 -5.87 8.21 -10.00
N ALA A 121 -7.00 8.49 -9.35
CA ALA A 121 -7.09 8.53 -7.89
C ALA A 121 -6.82 7.16 -7.27
N ASP A 122 -7.38 6.09 -7.84
CA ASP A 122 -7.12 4.72 -7.40
C ASP A 122 -5.66 4.32 -7.62
N TRP A 123 -5.09 4.64 -8.78
CA TRP A 123 -3.68 4.43 -9.03
C TRP A 123 -2.82 5.15 -7.99
N PHE A 124 -3.13 6.39 -7.66
CA PHE A 124 -2.41 7.17 -6.65
C PHE A 124 -2.51 6.52 -5.27
N ARG A 125 -3.70 6.09 -4.87
CA ARG A 125 -3.93 5.39 -3.59
C ARG A 125 -3.14 4.10 -3.49
N TRP A 126 -3.20 3.26 -4.52
CA TRP A 126 -2.64 1.91 -4.46
C TRP A 126 -1.15 1.86 -4.79
N VAL A 127 -0.71 2.62 -5.78
CA VAL A 127 0.68 2.55 -6.24
C VAL A 127 1.56 3.51 -5.45
N ILE A 128 1.23 4.78 -5.42
CA ILE A 128 2.09 5.79 -4.80
C ILE A 128 2.12 5.64 -3.28
N ALA A 129 0.96 5.43 -2.64
CA ALA A 129 0.92 5.24 -1.20
C ALA A 129 1.73 4.01 -0.76
N ALA A 130 1.59 2.88 -1.47
CA ALA A 130 2.34 1.67 -1.17
C ALA A 130 3.85 1.85 -1.35
N LEU A 131 4.28 2.48 -2.46
CA LEU A 131 5.70 2.75 -2.71
C LEU A 131 6.32 3.65 -1.64
N LEU A 132 5.62 4.73 -1.27
CA LEU A 132 6.10 5.64 -0.23
C LEU A 132 6.18 4.95 1.13
N ALA A 133 5.14 4.22 1.51
CA ALA A 133 5.11 3.48 2.76
C ALA A 133 6.23 2.44 2.84
N LEU A 134 6.38 1.58 1.81
CA LEU A 134 7.40 0.54 1.78
C LEU A 134 8.82 1.12 1.72
N SER A 135 9.04 2.19 0.95
CA SER A 135 10.34 2.85 0.89
C SER A 135 10.72 3.50 2.22
N LEU A 136 9.75 4.08 2.94
CA LEU A 136 9.96 4.60 4.28
C LEU A 136 10.26 3.49 5.27
N MET A 137 9.49 2.39 5.26
CA MET A 137 9.74 1.22 6.11
C MET A 137 11.12 0.61 5.85
N ALA A 138 11.54 0.50 4.59
CA ALA A 138 12.90 0.11 4.23
C ALA A 138 13.94 1.06 4.85
N GLY A 139 13.69 2.36 4.83
CA GLY A 139 14.51 3.36 5.52
C GLY A 139 14.58 3.12 7.03
N PHE A 140 13.46 2.81 7.68
CA PHE A 140 13.43 2.49 9.11
C PHE A 140 14.22 1.23 9.46
N VAL A 141 14.15 0.20 8.63
CA VAL A 141 14.98 -1.01 8.81
C VAL A 141 16.48 -0.68 8.73
N ALA A 142 16.86 0.24 7.81
CA ALA A 142 18.26 0.61 7.60
C ALA A 142 18.82 1.52 8.70
N ILE A 143 18.14 2.62 9.01
CA ILE A 143 18.67 3.74 9.83
C ILE A 143 17.72 4.20 10.96
N GLY A 144 16.63 3.48 11.20
CA GLY A 144 15.66 3.81 12.25
C GLY A 144 14.97 5.17 12.04
N TRP A 145 14.75 5.92 13.12
CA TRP A 145 14.07 7.22 13.10
C TRP A 145 14.75 8.28 12.21
N ARG A 146 16.05 8.16 11.96
CA ARG A 146 16.78 9.06 11.07
C ARG A 146 16.25 9.01 9.64
N ALA A 147 15.52 7.96 9.26
CA ALA A 147 14.87 7.84 7.96
C ALA A 147 13.89 8.99 7.69
N LEU A 148 13.20 9.51 8.69
CA LEU A 148 12.27 10.64 8.53
C LEU A 148 12.98 11.94 8.13
N ALA A 149 14.18 12.16 8.66
CA ALA A 149 14.97 13.36 8.37
C ALA A 149 15.69 13.30 7.01
N GLN A 150 15.79 12.11 6.40
CA GLN A 150 16.53 11.93 5.16
C GLN A 150 15.58 11.76 3.97
N PRO A 151 15.57 12.66 2.97
CA PRO A 151 14.70 12.57 1.79
C PRO A 151 15.09 11.44 0.82
N ALA A 152 16.13 10.68 1.13
CA ALA A 152 16.64 9.61 0.25
C ALA A 152 15.60 8.53 -0.04
N TRP A 153 14.75 8.14 0.95
CA TRP A 153 13.67 7.19 0.75
C TRP A 153 12.60 7.73 -0.22
N LEU A 154 12.28 9.03 -0.15
CA LEU A 154 11.32 9.68 -1.04
C LEU A 154 11.84 9.69 -2.48
N ARG A 155 13.10 10.08 -2.68
CA ARG A 155 13.73 10.06 -4.01
C ARG A 155 13.77 8.65 -4.62
N ARG A 156 13.90 7.61 -3.79
CA ARG A 156 13.87 6.21 -4.25
C ARG A 156 12.47 5.79 -4.66
N ALA A 157 11.46 6.08 -3.83
CA ALA A 157 10.06 5.78 -4.15
C ALA A 157 9.61 6.44 -5.45
N LEU A 158 10.06 7.66 -5.71
CA LEU A 158 9.67 8.45 -6.89
C LEU A 158 10.56 8.21 -8.11
N ARG A 159 11.45 7.21 -8.10
CA ARG A 159 12.20 6.83 -9.32
C ARG A 159 11.24 6.29 -10.38
N PRO A 160 11.38 6.70 -11.66
CA PRO A 160 10.47 6.24 -12.72
C PRO A 160 10.39 4.71 -12.83
N ARG A 161 11.50 4.00 -12.61
CA ARG A 161 11.54 2.53 -12.61
C ARG A 161 10.73 1.93 -11.48
N ALA A 162 10.81 2.48 -10.27
CA ALA A 162 10.04 2.00 -9.12
C ALA A 162 8.54 2.24 -9.34
N ILE A 163 8.18 3.41 -9.86
CA ILE A 163 6.79 3.74 -10.21
C ILE A 163 6.28 2.82 -11.32
N ALA A 164 7.05 2.62 -12.39
CA ALA A 164 6.65 1.75 -13.49
C ALA A 164 6.49 0.29 -13.02
N ALA A 165 7.43 -0.24 -12.24
CA ALA A 165 7.35 -1.57 -11.67
C ALA A 165 6.13 -1.72 -10.75
N ALA A 166 5.90 -0.77 -9.86
CA ALA A 166 4.75 -0.79 -8.97
C ALA A 166 3.43 -0.64 -9.74
N THR A 167 3.37 0.17 -10.80
CA THR A 167 2.19 0.31 -11.65
C THR A 167 1.88 -1.00 -12.36
N LEU A 168 2.89 -1.65 -12.95
CA LEU A 168 2.72 -2.93 -13.63
C LEU A 168 2.29 -4.03 -12.67
N TRP A 169 2.97 -4.16 -11.54
CA TRP A 169 2.72 -5.28 -10.61
C TRP A 169 1.50 -5.04 -9.74
N PHE A 170 1.37 -3.86 -9.15
CA PHE A 170 0.23 -3.52 -8.30
C PHE A 170 -1.05 -3.33 -9.12
N GLY A 171 -0.99 -2.58 -10.21
CA GLY A 171 -2.13 -2.36 -11.11
C GLY A 171 -2.58 -3.66 -11.77
N GLY A 172 -1.65 -4.41 -12.37
CA GLY A 172 -1.95 -5.65 -13.08
C GLY A 172 -2.30 -6.82 -12.16
N LEU A 173 -1.60 -6.96 -11.02
CA LEU A 173 -1.76 -8.12 -10.13
C LEU A 173 -2.78 -7.91 -9.01
N ILE A 174 -3.12 -6.67 -8.68
CA ILE A 174 -4.03 -6.33 -7.57
C ILE A 174 -5.28 -5.61 -8.06
N ALA A 175 -5.14 -4.45 -8.71
CA ALA A 175 -6.29 -3.64 -9.07
C ALA A 175 -7.20 -4.36 -10.07
N LEU A 176 -6.66 -4.99 -11.11
CA LEU A 176 -7.45 -5.75 -12.09
C LEU A 176 -8.16 -6.97 -11.47
N PRO A 177 -7.48 -7.84 -10.69
CA PRO A 177 -8.18 -8.93 -10.03
C PRO A 177 -9.25 -8.46 -9.06
N TRP A 178 -9.00 -7.41 -8.28
CA TRP A 178 -9.95 -6.89 -7.30
C TRP A 178 -11.17 -6.25 -7.95
N ILE A 179 -10.97 -5.47 -9.02
CA ILE A 179 -12.06 -4.75 -9.70
C ILE A 179 -12.89 -5.70 -10.58
N TYR A 180 -12.25 -6.66 -11.27
CA TYR A 180 -12.93 -7.49 -12.26
C TYR A 180 -13.15 -8.93 -11.81
N LEU A 181 -12.17 -9.56 -11.17
CA LEU A 181 -12.24 -10.98 -10.84
C LEU A 181 -13.17 -11.23 -9.64
N VAL A 182 -13.08 -10.41 -8.59
CA VAL A 182 -13.90 -10.57 -7.38
C VAL A 182 -15.38 -10.29 -7.66
N PRO A 183 -15.78 -9.19 -8.34
CA PRO A 183 -17.17 -8.91 -8.64
C PRO A 183 -17.79 -9.82 -9.72
N TRP A 184 -16.96 -10.43 -10.60
CA TRP A 184 -17.46 -11.23 -11.69
C TRP A 184 -18.20 -12.47 -11.18
N ARG A 185 -19.43 -12.69 -11.67
CA ARG A 185 -20.24 -13.87 -11.37
C ARG A 185 -20.70 -14.51 -12.69
N PRO A 186 -20.58 -15.84 -12.85
CA PRO A 186 -21.23 -16.55 -13.97
C PRO A 186 -22.73 -16.38 -13.85
N GLN A 187 -23.41 -16.21 -14.98
CA GLN A 187 -24.87 -15.97 -15.04
C GLN A 187 -25.72 -17.17 -14.59
N SER A 188 -25.13 -18.36 -14.55
CA SER A 188 -25.79 -19.60 -14.13
C SER A 188 -24.93 -20.37 -13.15
N LEU A 189 -25.08 -20.11 -11.85
CA LEU A 189 -24.51 -20.94 -10.79
C LEU A 189 -25.60 -21.81 -10.21
N PRO A 190 -25.44 -23.15 -10.28
CA PRO A 190 -26.29 -24.05 -9.49
C PRO A 190 -25.89 -24.02 -8.01
N PRO A 191 -26.36 -24.90 -7.16
CA PRO A 191 -26.64 -24.74 -5.75
C PRO A 191 -25.57 -24.05 -4.89
N THR A 192 -26.00 -23.49 -3.77
CA THR A 192 -25.29 -22.64 -2.79
C THR A 192 -23.86 -23.10 -2.41
N SER A 193 -23.59 -24.39 -2.40
CA SER A 193 -22.27 -24.95 -2.09
C SER A 193 -21.22 -24.68 -3.18
N ILE A 194 -21.63 -24.71 -4.44
CA ILE A 194 -20.75 -24.42 -5.59
C ILE A 194 -20.48 -22.92 -5.67
N GLU A 195 -21.49 -22.10 -5.39
CA GLU A 195 -21.32 -20.63 -5.31
C GLU A 195 -20.31 -20.26 -4.20
N PHE A 196 -20.43 -20.87 -3.03
CA PHE A 196 -19.48 -20.66 -1.94
C PHE A 196 -18.06 -21.11 -2.32
N ALA A 197 -17.89 -22.30 -2.88
CA ALA A 197 -16.58 -22.78 -3.34
C ALA A 197 -15.96 -21.85 -4.40
N PHE A 198 -16.78 -21.32 -5.31
CA PHE A 198 -16.33 -20.37 -6.33
C PHE A 198 -15.89 -19.04 -5.72
N ILE A 199 -16.62 -18.49 -4.74
CA ILE A 199 -16.25 -17.28 -4.01
C ILE A 199 -14.92 -17.49 -3.27
N VAL A 200 -14.78 -18.62 -2.56
CA VAL A 200 -13.53 -18.97 -1.85
C VAL A 200 -12.36 -19.10 -2.82
N ALA A 201 -12.54 -19.76 -3.97
CA ALA A 201 -11.50 -19.91 -4.98
C ALA A 201 -11.06 -18.55 -5.55
N LYS A 202 -12.00 -17.65 -5.85
CA LYS A 202 -11.71 -16.28 -6.34
C LYS A 202 -10.95 -15.46 -5.30
N LEU A 203 -11.41 -15.47 -4.04
CA LEU A 203 -10.76 -14.74 -2.95
C LEU A 203 -9.35 -15.28 -2.71
N SER A 204 -9.18 -16.62 -2.71
CA SER A 204 -7.88 -17.26 -2.57
C SER A 204 -6.94 -16.89 -3.69
N PHE A 205 -7.41 -16.90 -4.94
CA PHE A 205 -6.62 -16.49 -6.09
C PHE A 205 -6.21 -15.02 -6.01
N SER A 206 -7.15 -14.12 -5.67
CA SER A 206 -6.86 -12.70 -5.47
C SER A 206 -5.87 -12.47 -4.33
N ALA A 207 -5.98 -13.21 -3.23
CA ALA A 207 -5.03 -13.14 -2.12
C ALA A 207 -3.61 -13.59 -2.49
N ILE A 208 -3.50 -14.64 -3.34
CA ILE A 208 -2.21 -15.12 -3.85
C ILE A 208 -1.57 -14.05 -4.76
N LEU A 209 -2.35 -13.48 -5.68
CA LEU A 209 -1.86 -12.41 -6.57
C LEU A 209 -1.46 -11.17 -5.76
N PHE A 210 -2.22 -10.81 -4.73
CA PHE A 210 -1.87 -9.74 -3.81
C PHE A 210 -0.53 -10.01 -3.11
N ALA A 211 -0.34 -11.20 -2.57
CA ALA A 211 0.90 -11.58 -1.89
C ALA A 211 2.12 -11.53 -2.83
N ILE A 212 1.98 -12.01 -4.07
CA ILE A 212 3.02 -11.94 -5.09
C ILE A 212 3.32 -10.47 -5.44
N GLY A 213 2.29 -9.66 -5.70
CA GLY A 213 2.44 -8.24 -5.99
C GLY A 213 3.14 -7.48 -4.87
N ALA A 214 2.71 -7.69 -3.63
CA ALA A 214 3.34 -7.09 -2.45
C ALA A 214 4.82 -7.50 -2.29
N ALA A 215 5.14 -8.77 -2.54
CA ALA A 215 6.52 -9.26 -2.50
C ALA A 215 7.39 -8.57 -3.58
N LEU A 216 6.88 -8.45 -4.79
CA LEU A 216 7.59 -7.81 -5.91
C LEU A 216 7.82 -6.31 -5.65
N VAL A 217 6.81 -5.58 -5.16
CA VAL A 217 6.95 -4.16 -4.81
C VAL A 217 7.93 -3.97 -3.66
N THR A 218 7.88 -4.85 -2.64
CA THR A 218 8.83 -4.85 -1.52
C THR A 218 10.26 -5.12 -2.02
N TYR A 219 10.43 -6.04 -2.97
CA TYR A 219 11.70 -6.31 -3.63
C TYR A 219 12.27 -5.06 -4.31
N GLU A 220 11.47 -4.36 -5.13
CA GLU A 220 11.93 -3.13 -5.79
C GLU A 220 12.21 -2.00 -4.81
N ALA A 221 11.39 -1.84 -3.77
CA ALA A 221 11.61 -0.84 -2.72
C ALA A 221 12.91 -1.08 -1.93
N SER A 222 13.32 -2.36 -1.78
CA SER A 222 14.51 -2.78 -1.05
C SER A 222 15.76 -2.95 -1.92
N ARG A 223 15.64 -2.96 -3.25
CA ARG A 223 16.71 -3.28 -4.20
C ARG A 223 17.89 -2.29 -4.20
N THR A 224 17.70 -1.09 -3.68
CA THR A 224 18.78 -0.11 -3.52
C THR A 224 19.16 0.01 -2.05
N PRO A 225 20.16 -0.74 -1.58
CA PRO A 225 20.69 -0.52 -0.24
C PRO A 225 21.16 0.94 -0.11
N VAL A 226 20.98 1.51 1.08
CA VAL A 226 21.66 2.76 1.46
C VAL A 226 23.14 2.45 1.37
N SER A 227 23.84 2.98 0.39
CA SER A 227 25.30 2.82 0.31
C SER A 227 25.88 3.32 1.63
N PRO A 228 26.80 2.58 2.27
CA PRO A 228 27.52 3.10 3.43
C PRO A 228 28.20 4.44 3.16
N GLY A 229 28.53 4.73 1.90
CA GLY A 229 29.06 6.03 1.45
C GLY A 229 28.05 7.18 1.57
N ASP A 230 26.75 6.93 1.41
CA ASP A 230 25.70 7.96 1.62
C ASP A 230 25.55 8.33 3.11
N LEU A 231 25.96 7.43 4.00
CA LEU A 231 26.00 7.67 5.46
C LEU A 231 27.26 8.44 5.87
N GLY A 232 28.37 8.23 5.19
CA GLY A 232 29.64 8.90 5.45
C GLY A 232 29.61 10.38 5.14
N THR A 233 28.98 10.77 4.01
CA THR A 233 28.84 12.18 3.62
C THR A 233 27.91 12.97 4.54
N ALA A 234 26.89 12.34 5.12
CA ALA A 234 26.02 12.99 6.10
C ALA A 234 26.71 13.15 7.48
N ALA A 235 27.58 12.22 7.87
CA ALA A 235 28.34 12.30 9.11
C ALA A 235 29.45 13.36 9.04
N SER A 236 30.13 13.50 7.89
CA SER A 236 31.15 14.54 7.69
C SER A 236 30.56 15.95 7.57
N ALA A 237 29.31 16.08 7.13
CA ALA A 237 28.65 17.39 7.09
C ALA A 237 28.20 17.91 8.47
N VAL A 238 28.10 17.02 9.47
CA VAL A 238 27.77 17.37 10.86
C VAL A 238 29.03 17.61 11.71
N ALA A 239 30.17 17.03 11.32
CA ALA A 239 31.46 17.35 11.87
C ALA A 239 31.96 18.64 11.22
N GLY A 240 31.39 19.79 11.64
CA GLY A 240 31.92 21.11 11.30
C GLY A 240 33.40 21.23 11.74
N PRO A 241 34.17 22.12 11.11
CA PRO A 241 35.56 22.31 11.45
C PRO A 241 35.67 22.87 12.87
N HIS A 242 35.79 21.97 13.83
CA HIS A 242 36.43 22.32 15.09
C HIS A 242 37.92 22.09 14.89
N GLU A 243 38.66 23.19 15.09
CA GLU A 243 40.10 23.34 15.20
C GLU A 243 40.78 24.04 14.01
N LEU A 244 41.11 25.29 14.22
CA LEU A 244 42.46 25.64 14.77
C LEU A 244 42.41 27.01 15.43
#